data_28ff604fd94a583b79099fb729205a7a
#
_entry.id   28ff604fd94a583b79099fb729205a7a
#
_cell.length_a   1.000
_cell.length_b   1.000
_cell.length_c   1.000
_cell.angle_alpha   90.00
_cell.angle_beta   90.00
_cell.angle_gamma   90.00
#
_symmetry.space_group_name_H-M   'P 1'
#
loop_
_entity.id
_entity.type
_entity.pdbx_description
1 polymer ?
#
loop_
_entity_poly.entity_id
_entity_poly.type
_entity_poly.pdbx_seq_one_letter_code
_entity_poly.pdbx_strand_id
1 'polypeptide(L)'
;MSKISRRTPTASFTLAALVAASLAGPAVLAAPRDTFRVNALVSDEGSQTESTDPNLKNAWGIAATATSPWWVSDNLTNLSSLYNGAGEAQQLLVTIPGSPTGIVANPTTAFPVTDGTNTGSSVFIFATLEGRIAGWNPGVPPTNPSTMAFVIIDQSDAGAVYTGVAAATTGNGPRLYAADFANARIDVFDGDLNPVVVPGAFVDPKLPSGYSPFNVQALNGRIFVAYAKVDPGTGEETKGQGLGVVDVFDTQGQFIARVGAHGQLNAPWGMAIAPPEFGKYAGNLLVGNFGDGRIQAFKMSDDMRAFSPAGVLRDESNRQIVIDGLWGIGFGNGAQSGSTSTLYFAAGPNDETNGLFGSIELTP
;
A
#
# COMPACT_ATOMS: atom_id res chain seq x y z
N MET A 1 -100.54 -38.35 -39.58
CA MET A 1 -99.37 -39.06 -38.98
C MET A 1 -98.10 -38.62 -39.66
N SER A 2 -97.44 -37.68 -39.10
CA SER A 2 -96.21 -37.01 -39.68
C SER A 2 -95.02 -37.41 -38.86
N LYS A 3 -94.00 -37.98 -39.49
CA LYS A 3 -92.67 -38.26 -38.87
C LYS A 3 -91.77 -37.09 -39.04
N ILE A 4 -91.36 -36.52 -37.92
CA ILE A 4 -90.39 -35.45 -37.88
C ILE A 4 -88.95 -36.07 -37.77
N SER A 5 -88.13 -35.85 -38.79
CA SER A 5 -86.69 -36.19 -38.81
C SER A 5 -85.86 -35.13 -38.09
N ARG A 6 -85.14 -35.51 -37.06
CA ARG A 6 -84.16 -34.64 -36.38
C ARG A 6 -82.79 -34.80 -37.07
N ARG A 7 -82.27 -33.70 -37.62
CA ARG A 7 -80.87 -33.58 -38.05
C ARG A 7 -79.99 -33.10 -36.89
N THR A 8 -78.95 -33.84 -36.57
CA THR A 8 -77.87 -33.46 -35.65
C THR A 8 -76.86 -32.62 -36.37
N PRO A 9 -76.40 -31.51 -35.82
CA PRO A 9 -75.31 -30.77 -36.41
C PRO A 9 -73.91 -31.29 -35.90
N THR A 10 -73.06 -31.61 -36.84
CA THR A 10 -71.63 -31.94 -36.62
C THR A 10 -70.86 -30.68 -36.37
N ALA A 11 -70.32 -30.54 -35.19
CA ALA A 11 -69.40 -29.43 -34.84
C ALA A 11 -67.97 -29.81 -35.26
N SER A 12 -67.43 -29.08 -36.23
CA SER A 12 -65.99 -29.15 -36.57
C SER A 12 -65.17 -28.32 -35.60
N PHE A 13 -64.34 -28.98 -34.81
CA PHE A 13 -63.30 -28.26 -33.97
C PHE A 13 -62.07 -28.01 -34.83
N THR A 14 -61.79 -26.72 -35.10
CA THR A 14 -60.56 -26.28 -35.68
C THR A 14 -59.57 -26.08 -34.54
N LEU A 15 -58.51 -26.92 -34.52
CA LEU A 15 -57.41 -26.81 -33.55
C LEU A 15 -56.48 -25.67 -34.00
N ALA A 16 -56.49 -24.52 -33.32
CA ALA A 16 -55.53 -23.42 -33.49
C ALA A 16 -54.28 -23.75 -32.73
N ALA A 17 -53.19 -24.06 -33.43
CA ALA A 17 -51.87 -24.21 -32.83
C ALA A 17 -51.30 -22.82 -32.48
N LEU A 18 -51.23 -22.52 -31.20
CA LEU A 18 -50.49 -21.34 -30.69
C LEU A 18 -48.99 -21.63 -30.78
N VAL A 19 -48.30 -21.02 -31.74
CA VAL A 19 -46.83 -20.97 -31.75
C VAL A 19 -46.40 -19.91 -30.76
N ALA A 20 -45.95 -20.32 -29.58
CA ALA A 20 -45.27 -19.44 -28.63
C ALA A 20 -43.86 -19.16 -29.15
N ALA A 21 -43.65 -18.02 -29.80
CA ALA A 21 -42.32 -17.50 -30.12
C ALA A 21 -41.63 -17.02 -28.80
N SER A 22 -40.73 -17.84 -28.28
CA SER A 22 -39.86 -17.40 -27.19
C SER A 22 -38.90 -16.32 -27.69
N LEU A 23 -39.18 -15.08 -27.34
CA LEU A 23 -38.22 -13.95 -27.46
C LEU A 23 -37.08 -14.19 -26.46
N ALA A 24 -36.08 -14.98 -26.86
CA ALA A 24 -34.78 -14.94 -26.20
C ALA A 24 -34.16 -13.60 -26.51
N GLY A 25 -34.28 -12.63 -25.59
CA GLY A 25 -33.50 -11.40 -25.64
C GLY A 25 -32.01 -11.73 -25.63
N PRO A 26 -31.18 -10.90 -26.27
CA PRO A 26 -29.73 -11.11 -26.25
C PRO A 26 -29.30 -11.20 -24.78
N ALA A 27 -28.62 -12.28 -24.40
CA ALA A 27 -27.96 -12.37 -23.12
C ALA A 27 -26.94 -11.25 -23.06
N VAL A 28 -27.19 -10.23 -22.25
CA VAL A 28 -26.19 -9.21 -21.92
C VAL A 28 -25.10 -9.97 -21.16
N LEU A 29 -24.03 -10.34 -21.86
CA LEU A 29 -22.82 -10.81 -21.23
C LEU A 29 -22.36 -9.67 -20.32
N ALA A 30 -22.43 -9.89 -19.01
CA ALA A 30 -21.85 -8.98 -18.06
C ALA A 30 -20.37 -8.78 -18.47
N ALA A 31 -19.94 -7.52 -18.58
CA ALA A 31 -18.54 -7.24 -18.85
C ALA A 31 -17.68 -8.03 -17.83
N PRO A 32 -16.52 -8.58 -18.25
CA PRO A 32 -15.63 -9.28 -17.35
C PRO A 32 -15.38 -8.38 -16.13
N ARG A 33 -15.64 -8.92 -14.95
CA ARG A 33 -15.34 -8.19 -13.71
C ARG A 33 -13.86 -8.40 -13.45
N ASP A 34 -13.09 -7.32 -13.53
CA ASP A 34 -11.69 -7.39 -13.12
C ASP A 34 -11.63 -7.85 -11.67
N THR A 35 -11.11 -9.02 -11.47
CA THR A 35 -10.88 -9.68 -10.20
C THR A 35 -9.40 -9.94 -10.01
N PHE A 36 -8.99 -10.19 -8.79
CA PHE A 36 -7.58 -10.30 -8.46
C PHE A 36 -7.33 -11.57 -7.67
N ARG A 37 -6.15 -12.14 -7.86
CA ARG A 37 -5.65 -13.27 -7.08
C ARG A 37 -4.60 -12.79 -6.09
N VAL A 38 -4.74 -13.21 -4.83
CA VAL A 38 -3.73 -13.00 -3.80
C VAL A 38 -2.87 -14.25 -3.73
N ASN A 39 -1.55 -14.07 -3.84
CA ASN A 39 -0.56 -15.13 -3.67
C ASN A 39 0.26 -14.82 -2.41
N ALA A 40 0.21 -15.68 -1.42
CA ALA A 40 1.11 -15.65 -0.27
C ALA A 40 2.46 -16.25 -0.70
N LEU A 41 3.52 -15.45 -0.73
CA LEU A 41 4.83 -15.87 -1.26
C LEU A 41 5.77 -16.34 -0.16
N VAL A 42 5.92 -15.57 0.92
CA VAL A 42 6.80 -15.87 2.04
C VAL A 42 6.07 -15.57 3.35
N SER A 43 6.21 -16.46 4.33
CA SER A 43 5.77 -16.19 5.71
C SER A 43 6.83 -16.63 6.72
N ASP A 44 6.74 -16.17 7.95
CA ASP A 44 7.59 -16.64 9.04
C ASP A 44 7.17 -18.01 9.57
N GLU A 45 5.96 -18.49 9.22
CA GLU A 45 5.41 -19.79 9.57
C GLU A 45 5.05 -20.60 8.31
N GLY A 46 5.61 -21.79 8.17
CA GLY A 46 5.52 -22.63 6.98
C GLY A 46 4.16 -23.24 6.63
N SER A 47 3.05 -22.78 7.24
CA SER A 47 1.74 -23.37 7.04
C SER A 47 0.92 -22.74 5.89
N GLN A 48 1.31 -21.57 5.38
CA GLN A 48 0.50 -20.78 4.43
C GLN A 48 1.21 -20.49 3.11
N THR A 49 2.51 -20.72 3.00
CA THR A 49 3.35 -20.35 1.87
C THR A 49 4.31 -21.47 1.49
N GLU A 50 4.81 -21.44 0.23
CA GLU A 50 5.86 -22.36 -0.22
C GLU A 50 7.25 -22.02 0.36
N SER A 51 7.45 -20.76 0.74
CA SER A 51 8.71 -20.24 1.31
C SER A 51 8.49 -19.79 2.75
N THR A 52 9.44 -20.14 3.63
CA THR A 52 9.43 -19.74 5.04
C THR A 52 10.72 -19.00 5.38
N ASP A 53 10.59 -17.82 5.99
CA ASP A 53 11.71 -17.06 6.53
C ASP A 53 11.39 -16.61 7.96
N PRO A 54 12.03 -17.18 8.99
CA PRO A 54 11.78 -16.85 10.38
C PRO A 54 12.14 -15.39 10.76
N ASN A 55 12.88 -14.69 9.89
CA ASN A 55 13.22 -13.27 10.09
C ASN A 55 12.08 -12.33 9.71
N LEU A 56 11.19 -12.76 8.81
CA LEU A 56 10.04 -11.98 8.32
C LEU A 56 8.96 -11.88 9.39
N LYS A 57 9.16 -11.01 10.39
CA LYS A 57 8.19 -10.80 11.47
C LYS A 57 7.67 -9.38 11.50
N ASN A 58 6.34 -9.24 11.55
CA ASN A 58 5.64 -7.98 11.38
C ASN A 58 6.21 -7.20 10.19
N ALA A 59 6.07 -7.81 9.01
CA ALA A 59 6.59 -7.25 7.77
C ALA A 59 5.85 -5.95 7.44
N TRP A 60 6.54 -4.79 7.57
CA TRP A 60 5.89 -3.49 7.51
C TRP A 60 6.09 -2.80 6.15
N GLY A 61 7.12 -2.00 5.98
CA GLY A 61 7.38 -1.30 4.74
C GLY A 61 8.06 -2.16 3.67
N ILE A 62 7.77 -1.87 2.41
CA ILE A 62 8.49 -2.47 1.26
C ILE A 62 9.00 -1.39 0.33
N ALA A 63 10.19 -1.57 -0.21
CA ALA A 63 10.77 -0.70 -1.24
C ALA A 63 11.68 -1.49 -2.19
N ALA A 64 11.81 -0.99 -3.41
CA ALA A 64 12.78 -1.47 -4.38
C ALA A 64 13.37 -0.28 -5.16
N THR A 65 14.62 -0.39 -5.57
CA THR A 65 15.18 0.48 -6.61
C THR A 65 14.66 0.05 -7.99
N ALA A 66 15.05 0.74 -9.04
CA ALA A 66 14.66 0.37 -10.40
C ALA A 66 15.06 -1.06 -10.81
N THR A 67 16.01 -1.69 -10.13
CA THR A 67 16.53 -3.01 -10.50
C THR A 67 16.69 -3.99 -9.35
N SER A 68 16.54 -3.55 -8.08
CA SER A 68 16.75 -4.42 -6.92
C SER A 68 15.57 -5.38 -6.69
N PRO A 69 15.76 -6.44 -5.90
CA PRO A 69 14.65 -7.15 -5.26
C PRO A 69 13.88 -6.23 -4.31
N TRP A 70 12.77 -6.69 -3.78
CA TRP A 70 12.07 -6.06 -2.67
C TRP A 70 12.92 -6.11 -1.41
N TRP A 71 12.99 -5.00 -0.71
CA TRP A 71 13.48 -4.88 0.65
C TRP A 71 12.27 -4.74 1.56
N VAL A 72 12.25 -5.49 2.64
CA VAL A 72 11.14 -5.53 3.60
C VAL A 72 11.65 -5.07 4.96
N SER A 73 10.89 -4.23 5.64
CA SER A 73 11.15 -3.85 7.03
C SER A 73 10.56 -4.92 7.96
N ASP A 74 11.41 -5.74 8.56
CA ASP A 74 11.02 -6.80 9.51
C ASP A 74 11.04 -6.22 10.92
N ASN A 75 9.92 -5.64 11.34
CA ASN A 75 9.83 -4.78 12.50
C ASN A 75 10.25 -5.45 13.81
N LEU A 76 9.78 -6.66 14.07
CA LEU A 76 10.05 -7.37 15.33
C LEU A 76 11.43 -8.04 15.40
N THR A 77 12.14 -8.13 14.26
CA THR A 77 13.49 -8.74 14.24
C THR A 77 14.60 -7.70 14.08
N ASN A 78 14.25 -6.42 13.87
CA ASN A 78 15.20 -5.33 13.61
C ASN A 78 16.07 -5.61 12.37
N LEU A 79 15.47 -6.22 11.36
CA LEU A 79 16.13 -6.62 10.13
C LEU A 79 15.45 -6.02 8.91
N SER A 80 16.13 -6.11 7.78
CA SER A 80 15.50 -6.03 6.46
C SER A 80 15.90 -7.26 5.68
N SER A 81 14.91 -8.08 5.35
CA SER A 81 15.02 -9.21 4.44
C SER A 81 14.75 -8.79 2.99
N LEU A 82 15.21 -9.57 2.04
CA LEU A 82 15.08 -9.25 0.63
C LEU A 82 14.48 -10.44 -0.14
N TYR A 83 13.48 -10.14 -0.98
CA TYR A 83 12.81 -11.13 -1.83
C TYR A 83 12.70 -10.65 -3.27
N ASN A 84 12.90 -11.56 -4.22
CA ASN A 84 12.55 -11.26 -5.60
C ASN A 84 11.03 -11.31 -5.82
N GLY A 85 10.57 -11.00 -7.04
CA GLY A 85 9.16 -11.01 -7.39
C GLY A 85 8.46 -12.37 -7.31
N ALA A 86 9.20 -13.47 -7.20
CA ALA A 86 8.68 -14.82 -6.98
C ALA A 86 8.65 -15.22 -5.48
N GLY A 87 9.11 -14.33 -4.58
CA GLY A 87 9.22 -14.64 -3.15
C GLY A 87 10.49 -15.42 -2.78
N GLU A 88 11.46 -15.54 -3.69
CA GLU A 88 12.73 -16.20 -3.37
C GLU A 88 13.61 -15.26 -2.54
N ALA A 89 14.00 -15.73 -1.34
CA ALA A 89 14.84 -14.97 -0.43
C ALA A 89 16.25 -14.77 -1.02
N GLN A 90 16.76 -13.56 -0.86
CA GLN A 90 18.13 -13.21 -1.22
C GLN A 90 19.09 -13.47 -0.05
N GLN A 91 20.37 -13.65 -0.34
CA GLN A 91 21.36 -13.96 0.71
C GLN A 91 21.63 -12.78 1.65
N LEU A 92 21.42 -11.53 1.19
CA LEU A 92 21.64 -10.34 1.99
C LEU A 92 20.54 -10.19 3.03
N LEU A 93 20.94 -10.08 4.28
CA LEU A 93 20.11 -9.72 5.41
C LEU A 93 20.77 -8.52 6.11
N VAL A 94 20.01 -7.46 6.34
CA VAL A 94 20.55 -6.20 6.87
C VAL A 94 19.99 -5.91 8.26
N THR A 95 20.88 -5.70 9.22
CA THR A 95 20.50 -5.26 10.57
C THR A 95 20.17 -3.77 10.56
N ILE A 96 19.02 -3.42 11.10
CA ILE A 96 18.54 -2.03 11.26
C ILE A 96 18.64 -1.64 12.73
N PRO A 97 19.18 -0.47 13.07
CA PRO A 97 19.33 0.00 14.45
C PRO A 97 17.99 0.51 15.01
N GLY A 98 17.11 -0.39 15.39
CA GLY A 98 15.76 -0.17 15.91
C GLY A 98 14.71 -0.97 15.17
N SER A 99 13.43 -0.80 15.56
CA SER A 99 12.27 -1.49 14.99
C SER A 99 11.84 -0.82 13.69
N PRO A 100 12.25 -1.32 12.51
CA PRO A 100 11.99 -0.64 11.23
C PRO A 100 10.51 -0.68 10.87
N THR A 101 10.01 0.44 10.36
CA THR A 101 8.64 0.64 9.88
C THR A 101 8.61 0.94 8.39
N GLY A 102 8.49 2.20 8.00
CA GLY A 102 8.60 2.61 6.60
C GLY A 102 10.01 2.46 6.05
N ILE A 103 10.09 2.17 4.76
CA ILE A 103 11.35 2.13 4.00
C ILE A 103 11.18 2.86 2.68
N VAL A 104 12.23 3.52 2.22
CA VAL A 104 12.26 4.13 0.88
C VAL A 104 13.61 3.87 0.19
N ALA A 105 13.55 3.59 -1.11
CA ALA A 105 14.73 3.63 -1.96
C ALA A 105 15.08 5.11 -2.27
N ASN A 106 16.32 5.50 -2.05
CA ASN A 106 16.78 6.85 -2.33
C ASN A 106 16.96 7.06 -3.84
N PRO A 107 16.20 7.96 -4.46
CA PRO A 107 16.33 8.22 -5.89
C PRO A 107 17.46 9.20 -6.22
N THR A 108 18.26 9.62 -5.23
CA THR A 108 19.28 10.67 -5.34
C THR A 108 20.64 10.19 -4.86
N THR A 109 21.65 11.07 -4.88
CA THR A 109 22.96 10.84 -4.28
C THR A 109 23.13 11.56 -2.93
N ALA A 110 22.05 12.06 -2.35
CA ALA A 110 22.02 12.72 -1.03
C ALA A 110 21.85 11.70 0.11
N PHE A 111 21.62 12.21 1.31
CA PHE A 111 21.41 11.45 2.54
C PHE A 111 22.60 10.55 2.89
N PRO A 112 23.73 11.17 3.30
CA PRO A 112 24.96 10.46 3.62
C PRO A 112 24.76 9.50 4.79
N VAL A 113 25.37 8.32 4.68
CA VAL A 113 25.51 7.35 5.77
C VAL A 113 26.98 7.06 6.01
N THR A 114 27.37 6.90 7.28
CA THR A 114 28.77 6.65 7.66
C THR A 114 28.87 5.63 8.80
N ASP A 115 29.94 4.83 8.78
CA ASP A 115 30.37 3.97 9.88
C ASP A 115 31.45 4.63 10.77
N GLY A 116 31.69 5.93 10.56
CA GLY A 116 32.75 6.70 11.21
C GLY A 116 34.07 6.71 10.44
N THR A 117 34.27 5.83 9.46
CA THR A 117 35.46 5.72 8.61
C THR A 117 35.11 5.86 7.14
N ASN A 118 34.10 5.13 6.70
CA ASN A 118 33.61 5.12 5.32
C ASN A 118 32.31 5.93 5.27
N THR A 119 32.08 6.63 4.17
CA THR A 119 30.86 7.40 3.93
C THR A 119 30.37 7.15 2.53
N GLY A 120 29.05 7.01 2.38
CA GLY A 120 28.38 6.86 1.09
C GLY A 120 26.98 7.49 1.12
N SER A 121 26.33 7.60 -0.03
CA SER A 121 24.92 7.95 -0.10
C SER A 121 24.07 6.75 0.33
N SER A 122 23.08 6.94 1.18
CA SER A 122 22.11 5.88 1.51
C SER A 122 21.40 5.41 0.24
N VAL A 123 21.36 4.10 0.00
CA VAL A 123 20.57 3.48 -1.10
C VAL A 123 19.16 3.16 -0.63
N PHE A 124 19.04 2.68 0.62
CA PHE A 124 17.77 2.50 1.30
C PHE A 124 17.79 3.25 2.64
N ILE A 125 16.63 3.79 3.01
CA ILE A 125 16.44 4.58 4.20
C ILE A 125 15.23 4.03 4.95
N PHE A 126 15.39 3.81 6.25
CA PHE A 126 14.40 3.18 7.13
C PHE A 126 13.98 4.16 8.23
N ALA A 127 12.69 4.26 8.48
CA ALA A 127 12.15 4.86 9.70
C ALA A 127 12.06 3.80 10.80
N THR A 128 12.15 4.20 12.08
CA THR A 128 12.00 3.29 13.21
C THR A 128 11.08 3.83 14.29
N LEU A 129 10.48 2.94 15.08
CA LEU A 129 9.59 3.31 16.18
C LEU A 129 10.31 4.09 17.28
N GLU A 130 11.63 3.96 17.40
CA GLU A 130 12.46 4.69 18.37
C GLU A 130 12.77 6.14 17.96
N GLY A 131 12.08 6.67 16.94
CA GLY A 131 12.29 8.04 16.47
C GLY A 131 13.60 8.24 15.73
N ARG A 132 14.16 7.18 15.13
CA ARG A 132 15.38 7.23 14.35
C ARG A 132 15.12 6.99 12.88
N ILE A 133 16.00 7.50 12.04
CA ILE A 133 16.07 7.16 10.63
C ILE A 133 17.45 6.56 10.38
N ALA A 134 17.46 5.37 9.74
CA ALA A 134 18.70 4.66 9.41
C ALA A 134 18.92 4.63 7.89
N GLY A 135 20.16 4.82 7.47
CA GLY A 135 20.58 4.70 6.08
C GLY A 135 21.40 3.45 5.85
N TRP A 136 21.26 2.84 4.69
CA TRP A 136 22.07 1.72 4.24
C TRP A 136 22.78 2.04 2.91
N ASN A 137 24.07 1.67 2.85
CA ASN A 137 24.87 1.70 1.62
C ASN A 137 25.71 0.42 1.53
N PRO A 138 25.81 -0.24 0.35
CA PRO A 138 26.55 -1.50 0.23
C PRO A 138 28.04 -1.42 0.58
N GLY A 139 28.65 -0.25 0.51
CA GLY A 139 30.06 0.00 0.83
C GLY A 139 30.30 0.61 2.21
N VAL A 140 29.30 0.63 3.12
CA VAL A 140 29.44 1.23 4.47
C VAL A 140 28.88 0.25 5.51
N PRO A 141 29.80 -0.50 6.22
CA PRO A 141 31.25 -0.67 6.00
C PRO A 141 31.53 -1.46 4.71
N PRO A 142 32.76 -1.48 4.20
CA PRO A 142 33.09 -2.09 2.92
C PRO A 142 33.23 -3.63 3.01
N THR A 143 32.24 -4.29 3.58
CA THR A 143 32.11 -5.76 3.57
C THR A 143 31.51 -6.30 2.28
N ASN A 144 30.98 -5.42 1.45
CA ASN A 144 30.45 -5.52 0.12
C ASN A 144 29.67 -6.80 -0.22
N PRO A 145 28.31 -6.81 -0.03
CA PRO A 145 27.54 -5.68 0.49
C PRO A 145 27.59 -5.61 2.03
N SER A 146 27.38 -4.42 2.57
CA SER A 146 27.21 -4.22 4.01
C SER A 146 25.96 -4.95 4.51
N THR A 147 26.07 -5.57 5.69
CA THR A 147 24.95 -6.21 6.39
C THR A 147 24.35 -5.33 7.50
N MET A 148 24.72 -4.04 7.54
CA MET A 148 24.30 -3.10 8.59
C MET A 148 23.86 -1.78 7.99
N ALA A 149 22.75 -1.23 8.50
CA ALA A 149 22.37 0.17 8.35
C ALA A 149 22.84 0.97 9.56
N PHE A 150 23.01 2.30 9.41
CA PHE A 150 23.46 3.19 10.46
C PHE A 150 22.47 4.32 10.68
N VAL A 151 22.35 4.78 11.92
CA VAL A 151 21.51 5.94 12.25
C VAL A 151 22.07 7.17 11.54
N ILE A 152 21.23 7.84 10.77
CA ILE A 152 21.57 9.10 10.07
C ILE A 152 20.81 10.29 10.65
N ILE A 153 19.68 10.05 11.34
CA ILE A 153 18.89 11.05 12.06
C ILE A 153 18.41 10.41 13.35
N ASP A 154 18.52 11.12 14.48
CA ASP A 154 18.01 10.70 15.79
C ASP A 154 17.16 11.83 16.39
N GLN A 155 15.87 11.57 16.55
CA GLN A 155 14.88 12.44 17.19
C GLN A 155 14.22 11.74 18.40
N SER A 156 14.86 10.70 18.93
CA SER A 156 14.38 9.95 20.10
C SER A 156 14.21 10.83 21.34
N ASP A 157 15.13 11.78 21.56
CA ASP A 157 15.05 12.75 22.66
C ASP A 157 13.84 13.70 22.55
N ALA A 158 13.32 13.91 21.32
CA ALA A 158 12.10 14.66 21.07
C ALA A 158 10.83 13.81 21.19
N GLY A 159 10.96 12.53 21.56
CA GLY A 159 9.87 11.58 21.67
C GLY A 159 9.22 11.23 20.33
N ALA A 160 9.94 11.35 19.23
CA ALA A 160 9.43 10.99 17.91
C ALA A 160 9.17 9.46 17.81
N VAL A 161 8.12 9.08 17.06
CA VAL A 161 7.83 7.71 16.67
C VAL A 161 7.59 7.74 15.16
N TYR A 162 8.57 7.27 14.39
CA TYR A 162 8.48 7.32 12.93
C TYR A 162 7.83 6.07 12.37
N THR A 163 6.63 6.22 11.82
CA THR A 163 5.83 5.13 11.26
C THR A 163 5.88 5.05 9.73
N GLY A 164 6.49 6.03 9.07
CA GLY A 164 6.65 6.07 7.62
C GLY A 164 7.72 7.05 7.18
N VAL A 165 8.34 6.82 6.02
CA VAL A 165 9.37 7.68 5.43
C VAL A 165 9.25 7.74 3.91
N ALA A 166 9.49 8.92 3.34
CA ALA A 166 9.52 9.15 1.90
C ALA A 166 10.68 10.07 1.51
N ALA A 167 11.17 9.92 0.29
CA ALA A 167 12.17 10.81 -0.30
C ALA A 167 11.66 11.41 -1.61
N ALA A 168 11.92 12.68 -1.83
CA ALA A 168 11.61 13.34 -3.10
C ALA A 168 12.64 14.43 -3.43
N THR A 169 12.75 14.75 -4.72
CA THR A 169 13.50 15.93 -5.17
C THR A 169 12.55 17.11 -5.30
N THR A 170 12.95 18.24 -4.71
CA THR A 170 12.20 19.50 -4.78
C THR A 170 12.99 20.54 -5.57
N GLY A 171 12.40 21.71 -5.84
CA GLY A 171 13.13 22.85 -6.41
C GLY A 171 14.32 23.34 -5.54
N ASN A 172 14.32 22.97 -4.26
CA ASN A 172 15.38 23.31 -3.29
C ASN A 172 16.29 22.11 -2.95
N GLY A 173 16.34 21.10 -3.82
CA GLY A 173 17.12 19.87 -3.64
C GLY A 173 16.35 18.71 -3.01
N PRO A 174 17.05 17.60 -2.74
CA PRO A 174 16.46 16.42 -2.12
C PRO A 174 15.87 16.71 -0.73
N ARG A 175 14.78 16.03 -0.41
CA ARG A 175 14.10 16.08 0.89
C ARG A 175 13.73 14.68 1.35
N LEU A 176 13.85 14.48 2.65
CA LEU A 176 13.32 13.32 3.35
C LEU A 176 12.15 13.79 4.22
N TYR A 177 11.07 13.02 4.23
CA TYR A 177 9.85 13.26 4.98
C TYR A 177 9.60 12.08 5.89
N ALA A 178 9.38 12.31 7.19
CA ALA A 178 9.12 11.27 8.17
C ALA A 178 7.79 11.53 8.87
N ALA A 179 6.92 10.53 8.91
CA ALA A 179 5.65 10.59 9.63
C ALA A 179 5.91 10.36 11.12
N ASP A 180 5.94 11.44 11.89
CA ASP A 180 6.09 11.42 13.35
C ASP A 180 4.69 11.25 13.97
N PHE A 181 4.34 10.00 14.22
CA PHE A 181 3.01 9.63 14.72
C PHE A 181 2.75 10.16 16.13
N ALA A 182 3.77 10.12 16.99
CA ALA A 182 3.64 10.57 18.38
C ALA A 182 3.44 12.09 18.48
N ASN A 183 4.13 12.87 17.63
CA ASN A 183 4.06 14.33 17.68
C ASN A 183 3.08 14.94 16.67
N ALA A 184 2.31 14.12 15.94
CA ALA A 184 1.28 14.52 14.98
C ALA A 184 1.78 15.48 13.90
N ARG A 185 2.95 15.20 13.30
CA ARG A 185 3.57 16.05 12.29
C ARG A 185 4.36 15.25 11.25
N ILE A 186 4.70 15.89 10.14
CA ILE A 186 5.71 15.40 9.21
C ILE A 186 7.00 16.16 9.48
N ASP A 187 8.04 15.45 9.91
CA ASP A 187 9.39 15.99 10.00
C ASP A 187 10.05 15.98 8.62
N VAL A 188 10.75 17.05 8.28
CA VAL A 188 11.41 17.23 6.98
C VAL A 188 12.89 17.48 7.17
N PHE A 189 13.70 16.80 6.34
CA PHE A 189 15.16 16.97 6.36
C PHE A 189 15.66 17.25 4.93
N ASP A 190 16.74 18.01 4.83
CA ASP A 190 17.41 18.26 3.54
C ASP A 190 18.34 17.10 3.14
N GLY A 191 18.99 17.24 1.97
CA GLY A 191 19.91 16.22 1.44
C GLY A 191 21.13 15.98 2.30
N ASP A 192 21.48 16.93 3.16
CA ASP A 192 22.61 16.87 4.11
C ASP A 192 22.13 16.46 5.53
N LEU A 193 20.86 16.01 5.65
CA LEU A 193 20.20 15.55 6.89
C LEU A 193 19.89 16.66 7.91
N ASN A 194 19.97 17.93 7.53
CA ASN A 194 19.58 19.02 8.42
C ASN A 194 18.05 19.15 8.47
N PRO A 195 17.46 19.43 9.63
CA PRO A 195 16.02 19.65 9.74
C PRO A 195 15.58 20.89 8.94
N VAL A 196 14.46 20.76 8.23
CA VAL A 196 13.85 21.83 7.43
C VAL A 196 12.52 22.20 8.04
N VAL A 197 12.42 23.39 8.60
CA VAL A 197 11.17 23.90 9.17
C VAL A 197 10.50 24.82 8.15
N VAL A 198 9.34 24.41 7.68
CA VAL A 198 8.46 25.22 6.81
C VAL A 198 7.18 25.52 7.58
N PRO A 199 6.99 26.75 8.10
CA PRO A 199 5.81 27.09 8.87
C PRO A 199 4.52 26.85 8.07
N GLY A 200 3.58 26.06 8.64
CA GLY A 200 2.31 25.72 8.02
C GLY A 200 2.37 24.63 6.95
N ALA A 201 3.53 23.99 6.75
CA ALA A 201 3.64 22.84 5.87
C ALA A 201 2.94 21.59 6.48
N PHE A 202 2.42 20.73 5.61
CA PHE A 202 1.74 19.49 5.95
C PHE A 202 0.54 19.67 6.90
N VAL A 203 -0.11 20.84 6.83
CA VAL A 203 -1.31 21.16 7.62
C VAL A 203 -2.53 21.06 6.71
N ASP A 204 -3.45 20.16 7.05
CA ASP A 204 -4.82 20.18 6.54
C ASP A 204 -5.72 20.87 7.58
N PRO A 205 -6.29 22.06 7.27
CA PRO A 205 -7.11 22.82 8.22
C PRO A 205 -8.43 22.11 8.58
N LYS A 206 -8.78 21.02 7.89
CA LYS A 206 -9.98 20.22 8.14
C LYS A 206 -9.67 18.83 8.67
N LEU A 207 -8.40 18.54 9.04
CA LEU A 207 -8.07 17.27 9.67
C LEU A 207 -8.78 17.19 11.03
N PRO A 208 -9.55 16.13 11.31
CA PRO A 208 -10.20 15.99 12.61
C PRO A 208 -9.18 15.89 13.74
N SER A 209 -9.54 16.35 14.93
CA SER A 209 -8.66 16.25 16.10
C SER A 209 -8.37 14.79 16.48
N GLY A 210 -7.15 14.53 16.94
CA GLY A 210 -6.70 13.21 17.37
C GLY A 210 -6.38 12.26 16.21
N TYR A 211 -6.10 12.80 15.01
CA TYR A 211 -5.47 12.06 13.92
C TYR A 211 -4.01 12.46 13.82
N SER A 212 -3.17 11.49 13.49
CA SER A 212 -1.73 11.68 13.31
C SER A 212 -1.27 11.10 11.97
N PRO A 213 -0.22 11.67 11.34
CA PRO A 213 0.39 11.07 10.16
C PRO A 213 0.89 9.66 10.46
N PHE A 214 0.34 8.67 9.78
CA PHE A 214 0.64 7.26 9.98
C PHE A 214 1.58 6.70 8.91
N ASN A 215 1.51 7.27 7.70
CA ASN A 215 2.50 7.04 6.64
C ASN A 215 2.64 8.26 5.74
N VAL A 216 3.76 8.35 5.06
CA VAL A 216 4.05 9.35 4.03
C VAL A 216 4.68 8.68 2.82
N GLN A 217 4.22 9.00 1.61
CA GLN A 217 4.78 8.47 0.37
C GLN A 217 4.90 9.54 -0.72
N ALA A 218 5.99 9.50 -1.47
CA ALA A 218 6.20 10.36 -2.63
C ALA A 218 5.76 9.61 -3.91
N LEU A 219 4.67 10.06 -4.52
CA LEU A 219 4.10 9.46 -5.72
C LEU A 219 3.87 10.53 -6.78
N ASN A 220 4.42 10.34 -7.99
CA ASN A 220 4.27 11.24 -9.14
C ASN A 220 4.50 12.73 -8.81
N GLY A 221 5.55 13.03 -8.01
CA GLY A 221 5.93 14.40 -7.65
C GLY A 221 5.02 15.07 -6.61
N ARG A 222 4.21 14.29 -5.91
CA ARG A 222 3.36 14.72 -4.79
C ARG A 222 3.72 13.93 -3.53
N ILE A 223 3.39 14.50 -2.38
CA ILE A 223 3.52 13.85 -1.08
C ILE A 223 2.13 13.47 -0.59
N PHE A 224 1.88 12.18 -0.48
CA PHE A 224 0.66 11.63 0.08
C PHE A 224 0.90 11.30 1.54
N VAL A 225 -0.03 11.71 2.40
CA VAL A 225 0.01 11.43 3.83
C VAL A 225 -1.25 10.66 4.22
N ALA A 226 -1.06 9.48 4.79
CA ALA A 226 -2.13 8.71 5.42
C ALA A 226 -2.14 9.04 6.92
N TYR A 227 -3.32 9.23 7.47
CA TYR A 227 -3.53 9.55 8.88
C TYR A 227 -4.39 8.48 9.54
N ALA A 228 -3.99 8.06 10.73
CA ALA A 228 -4.79 7.19 11.59
C ALA A 228 -5.28 7.95 12.82
N LYS A 229 -6.40 7.50 13.38
CA LYS A 229 -6.91 7.98 14.66
C LYS A 229 -6.02 7.46 15.79
N VAL A 230 -5.54 8.35 16.64
CA VAL A 230 -4.73 7.98 17.81
C VAL A 230 -5.62 7.56 18.96
N ASP A 231 -5.30 6.44 19.60
CA ASP A 231 -5.86 6.07 20.90
C ASP A 231 -5.16 6.88 22.01
N PRO A 232 -5.89 7.73 22.74
CA PRO A 232 -5.25 8.58 23.76
C PRO A 232 -4.74 7.79 24.98
N GLY A 233 -5.12 6.53 25.12
CA GLY A 233 -4.69 5.67 26.24
C GLY A 233 -3.38 4.94 25.98
N THR A 234 -3.16 4.51 24.72
CA THR A 234 -1.95 3.75 24.32
C THR A 234 -0.98 4.58 23.50
N GLY A 235 -1.47 5.61 22.79
CA GLY A 235 -0.68 6.36 21.82
C GLY A 235 -0.56 5.67 20.46
N GLU A 236 -1.20 4.51 20.27
CA GLU A 236 -1.21 3.73 19.05
C GLU A 236 -2.38 4.13 18.13
N GLU A 237 -2.45 3.58 16.93
CA GLU A 237 -3.58 3.80 16.04
C GLU A 237 -4.82 3.02 16.49
N THR A 238 -5.98 3.63 16.27
CA THR A 238 -7.28 3.01 16.50
C THR A 238 -7.82 2.40 15.23
N LYS A 239 -8.05 1.08 15.21
CA LYS A 239 -8.70 0.37 14.11
C LYS A 239 -10.22 0.59 14.15
N GLY A 240 -10.83 0.91 13.03
CA GLY A 240 -12.28 1.08 12.90
C GLY A 240 -12.68 1.69 11.56
N GLN A 241 -13.82 1.27 11.04
CA GLN A 241 -14.35 1.82 9.78
C GLN A 241 -14.56 3.33 9.89
N GLY A 242 -14.02 4.08 8.93
CA GLY A 242 -14.09 5.55 8.90
C GLY A 242 -13.03 6.24 9.76
N LEU A 243 -12.16 5.48 10.45
CA LEU A 243 -11.06 6.02 11.25
C LEU A 243 -9.78 6.12 10.40
N GLY A 244 -9.87 6.87 9.30
CA GLY A 244 -8.74 7.13 8.42
C GLY A 244 -8.96 8.38 7.56
N VAL A 245 -7.87 9.03 7.20
CA VAL A 245 -7.80 10.17 6.28
C VAL A 245 -6.59 9.98 5.37
N VAL A 246 -6.70 10.39 4.11
CA VAL A 246 -5.57 10.50 3.18
C VAL A 246 -5.63 11.85 2.51
N ASP A 247 -4.52 12.58 2.57
CA ASP A 247 -4.35 13.89 1.95
C ASP A 247 -3.16 13.90 0.97
N VAL A 248 -3.18 14.83 0.03
CA VAL A 248 -2.07 15.08 -0.89
C VAL A 248 -1.57 16.51 -0.76
N PHE A 249 -0.24 16.64 -0.75
CA PHE A 249 0.52 17.87 -0.64
C PHE A 249 1.49 18.00 -1.80
N ASP A 250 1.97 19.20 -2.06
CA ASP A 250 3.17 19.36 -2.88
C ASP A 250 4.44 19.03 -2.08
N THR A 251 5.58 19.06 -2.74
CA THR A 251 6.88 18.75 -2.10
C THR A 251 7.36 19.82 -1.12
N GLN A 252 6.66 20.95 -1.02
CA GLN A 252 6.91 22.00 0.00
C GLN A 252 5.93 21.89 1.18
N GLY A 253 5.04 20.88 1.16
CA GLY A 253 4.04 20.65 2.19
C GLY A 253 2.78 21.52 2.07
N GLN A 254 2.56 22.19 0.93
CA GLN A 254 1.31 22.90 0.71
C GLN A 254 0.18 21.91 0.42
N PHE A 255 -0.91 22.03 1.16
CA PHE A 255 -2.10 21.20 0.97
C PHE A 255 -2.68 21.38 -0.44
N ILE A 256 -2.92 20.28 -1.14
CA ILE A 256 -3.52 20.27 -2.48
C ILE A 256 -4.97 19.81 -2.42
N ALA A 257 -5.21 18.61 -1.88
CA ALA A 257 -6.53 18.02 -1.83
C ALA A 257 -6.62 16.90 -0.78
N ARG A 258 -7.83 16.62 -0.34
CA ARG A 258 -8.16 15.39 0.39
C ARG A 258 -8.50 14.30 -0.62
N VAL A 259 -7.81 13.16 -0.50
CA VAL A 259 -8.09 11.94 -1.27
C VAL A 259 -9.35 11.27 -0.74
N GLY A 260 -9.40 11.07 0.58
CA GLY A 260 -10.52 10.46 1.26
C GLY A 260 -10.47 10.71 2.77
N ALA A 261 -11.65 10.69 3.37
CA ALA A 261 -11.82 10.77 4.82
C ALA A 261 -13.01 9.94 5.22
N HIS A 262 -12.93 9.26 6.35
CA HIS A 262 -14.02 8.41 6.84
C HIS A 262 -14.41 7.30 5.83
N GLY A 263 -15.65 6.90 5.77
CA GLY A 263 -16.17 5.94 4.79
C GLY A 263 -15.49 4.57 4.89
N GLN A 264 -14.66 4.24 3.91
CA GLN A 264 -13.98 2.93 3.82
C GLN A 264 -12.52 2.96 4.32
N LEU A 265 -12.01 4.11 4.76
CA LEU A 265 -10.67 4.22 5.32
C LEU A 265 -10.65 3.76 6.79
N ASN A 266 -9.65 2.96 7.14
CA ASN A 266 -9.48 2.34 8.45
C ASN A 266 -8.00 2.19 8.75
N ALA A 267 -7.42 3.13 9.49
CA ALA A 267 -5.97 3.23 9.72
C ALA A 267 -5.18 2.98 8.41
N PRO A 268 -5.34 3.82 7.35
CA PRO A 268 -4.68 3.63 6.08
C PRO A 268 -3.16 3.79 6.23
N TRP A 269 -2.38 2.92 5.53
CA TRP A 269 -0.92 3.00 5.57
C TRP A 269 -0.29 2.91 4.18
N GLY A 270 -0.34 1.78 3.51
CA GLY A 270 0.28 1.57 2.20
C GLY A 270 -0.44 2.31 1.08
N MET A 271 0.30 2.95 0.17
CA MET A 271 -0.27 3.66 -0.97
C MET A 271 0.52 3.37 -2.25
N ALA A 272 -0.18 3.19 -3.38
CA ALA A 272 0.45 2.99 -4.68
C ALA A 272 -0.45 3.52 -5.81
N ILE A 273 0.14 4.02 -6.91
CA ILE A 273 -0.62 4.37 -8.12
C ILE A 273 -0.63 3.16 -9.04
N ALA A 274 -1.82 2.69 -9.41
CA ALA A 274 -1.98 1.53 -10.27
C ALA A 274 -1.50 1.80 -11.70
N PRO A 275 -0.68 0.91 -12.29
CA PRO A 275 -0.21 1.04 -13.66
C PRO A 275 -1.35 0.84 -14.68
N PRO A 276 -1.14 1.19 -15.97
CA PRO A 276 -2.16 1.05 -17.01
C PRO A 276 -2.72 -0.38 -17.16
N GLU A 277 -1.91 -1.38 -16.85
CA GLU A 277 -2.24 -2.81 -16.98
C GLU A 277 -3.05 -3.36 -15.79
N PHE A 278 -3.36 -2.57 -14.77
CA PHE A 278 -4.07 -3.01 -13.57
C PHE A 278 -5.61 -2.95 -13.70
N GLY A 279 -6.11 -3.27 -14.87
CA GLY A 279 -7.54 -3.41 -15.17
C GLY A 279 -8.34 -2.14 -14.91
N LYS A 280 -9.54 -2.28 -14.37
CA LYS A 280 -10.46 -1.15 -14.10
C LYS A 280 -9.91 -0.10 -13.12
N TYR A 281 -8.86 -0.44 -12.40
CA TYR A 281 -8.22 0.48 -11.45
C TYR A 281 -6.97 1.17 -12.02
N ALA A 282 -6.68 0.97 -13.31
CA ALA A 282 -5.59 1.66 -14.00
C ALA A 282 -5.60 3.19 -13.72
N GLY A 283 -4.46 3.74 -13.32
CA GLY A 283 -4.30 5.15 -12.99
C GLY A 283 -4.92 5.60 -11.67
N ASN A 284 -5.56 4.71 -10.90
CA ASN A 284 -6.13 5.06 -9.59
C ASN A 284 -5.05 5.00 -8.49
N LEU A 285 -5.25 5.79 -7.44
CA LEU A 285 -4.54 5.59 -6.19
C LEU A 285 -5.15 4.40 -5.44
N LEU A 286 -4.32 3.44 -5.09
CA LEU A 286 -4.65 2.34 -4.19
C LEU A 286 -4.21 2.71 -2.78
N VAL A 287 -5.08 2.46 -1.80
CA VAL A 287 -4.81 2.73 -0.38
C VAL A 287 -5.10 1.46 0.42
N GLY A 288 -4.07 0.89 1.03
CA GLY A 288 -4.17 -0.26 1.94
C GLY A 288 -4.55 0.22 3.34
N ASN A 289 -5.57 -0.40 3.90
CA ASN A 289 -5.99 -0.19 5.28
C ASN A 289 -5.30 -1.22 6.18
N PHE A 290 -4.49 -0.78 7.10
CA PHE A 290 -3.97 -1.65 8.16
C PHE A 290 -5.11 -2.18 9.05
N GLY A 291 -6.09 -1.32 9.36
CA GLY A 291 -7.11 -1.65 10.34
C GLY A 291 -8.12 -2.74 9.91
N ASP A 292 -8.26 -3.04 8.60
CA ASP A 292 -9.17 -4.10 8.12
C ASP A 292 -8.64 -4.91 6.94
N GLY A 293 -7.40 -4.70 6.55
CA GLY A 293 -6.73 -5.47 5.48
C GLY A 293 -7.25 -5.25 4.07
N ARG A 294 -8.11 -4.26 3.84
CA ARG A 294 -8.68 -3.98 2.52
C ARG A 294 -7.86 -2.98 1.74
N ILE A 295 -7.93 -3.06 0.41
CA ILE A 295 -7.29 -2.09 -0.48
C ILE A 295 -8.38 -1.31 -1.21
N GLN A 296 -8.48 -0.01 -0.90
CA GLN A 296 -9.42 0.92 -1.51
C GLN A 296 -8.78 1.57 -2.74
N ALA A 297 -9.57 1.76 -3.79
CA ALA A 297 -9.16 2.48 -4.97
C ALA A 297 -9.84 3.86 -5.03
N PHE A 298 -9.07 4.89 -5.37
CA PHE A 298 -9.55 6.25 -5.58
C PHE A 298 -9.17 6.71 -6.98
N LYS A 299 -10.18 7.03 -7.79
CA LYS A 299 -9.95 7.72 -9.06
C LYS A 299 -9.40 9.11 -8.77
N MET A 300 -8.35 9.49 -9.48
CA MET A 300 -7.73 10.81 -9.37
C MET A 300 -7.77 11.56 -10.70
N SER A 301 -7.85 12.88 -10.64
CA SER A 301 -7.63 13.75 -11.82
C SER A 301 -6.14 13.79 -12.18
N ASP A 302 -5.83 14.12 -13.45
CA ASP A 302 -4.45 14.16 -13.96
C ASP A 302 -3.55 15.13 -13.16
N ASP A 303 -4.12 16.20 -12.62
CA ASP A 303 -3.42 17.18 -11.78
C ASP A 303 -3.38 16.81 -10.28
N MET A 304 -3.99 15.68 -9.91
CA MET A 304 -4.13 15.18 -8.53
C MET A 304 -4.80 16.18 -7.56
N ARG A 305 -5.77 16.95 -8.05
CA ARG A 305 -6.54 17.91 -7.25
C ARG A 305 -7.94 17.44 -6.93
N ALA A 306 -8.42 16.38 -7.58
CA ALA A 306 -9.74 15.80 -7.34
C ALA A 306 -9.65 14.28 -7.23
N PHE A 307 -10.30 13.74 -6.21
CA PHE A 307 -10.35 12.31 -5.93
C PHE A 307 -11.79 11.86 -5.71
N SER A 308 -12.09 10.64 -6.08
CA SER A 308 -13.38 10.01 -5.78
C SER A 308 -13.23 8.51 -5.57
N PRO A 309 -14.01 7.88 -4.67
CA PRO A 309 -13.98 6.44 -4.47
C PRO A 309 -14.24 5.69 -5.79
N ALA A 310 -13.39 4.71 -6.11
CA ALA A 310 -13.52 3.86 -7.29
C ALA A 310 -13.88 2.41 -6.95
N GLY A 311 -13.81 2.05 -5.67
CA GLY A 311 -14.17 0.73 -5.16
C GLY A 311 -13.07 0.10 -4.32
N VAL A 312 -13.18 -1.22 -4.13
CA VAL A 312 -12.27 -2.05 -3.35
C VAL A 312 -11.83 -3.23 -4.18
N LEU A 313 -10.58 -3.69 -4.03
CA LEU A 313 -10.08 -4.87 -4.72
C LEU A 313 -10.88 -6.10 -4.30
N ARG A 314 -11.21 -6.98 -5.29
CA ARG A 314 -12.03 -8.16 -5.08
C ARG A 314 -11.39 -9.40 -5.70
N ASP A 315 -11.57 -10.53 -5.04
CA ASP A 315 -11.13 -11.84 -5.52
C ASP A 315 -12.03 -12.39 -6.67
N GLU A 316 -11.67 -13.55 -7.21
CA GLU A 316 -12.38 -14.23 -8.29
C GLU A 316 -13.82 -14.59 -7.90
N SER A 317 -14.12 -14.76 -6.62
CA SER A 317 -15.47 -14.96 -6.08
C SER A 317 -16.23 -13.65 -5.84
N ASN A 318 -15.66 -12.51 -6.27
CA ASN A 318 -16.19 -11.16 -6.05
C ASN A 318 -16.29 -10.76 -4.56
N ARG A 319 -15.56 -11.43 -3.67
CA ARG A 319 -15.42 -11.04 -2.26
C ARG A 319 -14.33 -9.96 -2.15
N GLN A 320 -14.44 -9.06 -1.20
CA GLN A 320 -13.39 -8.09 -0.91
C GLN A 320 -12.13 -8.84 -0.46
N ILE A 321 -10.99 -8.49 -1.03
CA ILE A 321 -9.69 -8.98 -0.57
C ILE A 321 -9.45 -8.39 0.83
N VAL A 322 -9.05 -9.27 1.75
CA VAL A 322 -8.68 -8.92 3.12
C VAL A 322 -7.35 -9.58 3.42
N ILE A 323 -6.36 -8.79 3.78
CA ILE A 323 -5.02 -9.22 4.19
C ILE A 323 -4.82 -8.76 5.63
N ASP A 324 -4.80 -9.68 6.55
CA ASP A 324 -4.65 -9.38 7.98
C ASP A 324 -3.33 -8.65 8.24
N GLY A 325 -3.39 -7.53 8.97
CA GLY A 325 -2.22 -6.70 9.27
C GLY A 325 -1.55 -6.07 8.04
N LEU A 326 -2.32 -5.71 6.99
CA LEU A 326 -1.79 -5.13 5.75
C LEU A 326 -1.03 -3.83 5.99
N TRP A 327 0.26 -3.83 5.67
CA TRP A 327 1.15 -2.68 5.76
C TRP A 327 1.51 -2.11 4.38
N GLY A 328 2.72 -2.36 3.92
CA GLY A 328 3.24 -1.81 2.67
C GLY A 328 2.61 -2.42 1.41
N ILE A 329 2.36 -1.58 0.41
CA ILE A 329 1.99 -2.02 -0.94
C ILE A 329 2.84 -1.30 -1.99
N GLY A 330 3.17 -1.98 -3.09
CA GLY A 330 3.95 -1.41 -4.18
C GLY A 330 3.92 -2.27 -5.44
N PHE A 331 4.11 -1.66 -6.60
CA PHE A 331 4.22 -2.39 -7.87
C PHE A 331 5.66 -2.80 -8.14
N GLY A 332 5.84 -3.96 -8.75
CA GLY A 332 7.15 -4.45 -9.17
C GLY A 332 7.86 -3.49 -10.13
N ASN A 333 9.19 -3.62 -10.22
CA ASN A 333 10.04 -2.73 -11.02
C ASN A 333 10.31 -3.22 -12.45
N GLY A 334 9.74 -4.36 -12.86
CA GLY A 334 10.02 -4.99 -14.15
C GLY A 334 11.38 -5.71 -14.21
N ALA A 335 12.08 -5.80 -13.08
CA ALA A 335 13.36 -6.49 -12.91
C ALA A 335 13.25 -7.49 -11.74
N GLN A 336 14.13 -7.39 -10.73
CA GLN A 336 14.19 -8.38 -9.65
C GLN A 336 12.98 -8.34 -8.72
N SER A 337 12.30 -7.20 -8.55
CA SER A 337 11.08 -7.13 -7.72
C SER A 337 9.80 -7.52 -8.47
N GLY A 338 9.92 -8.11 -9.66
CA GLY A 338 8.80 -8.68 -10.41
C GLY A 338 8.09 -7.71 -11.37
N SER A 339 6.96 -8.16 -11.92
CA SER A 339 6.23 -7.44 -12.95
C SER A 339 5.72 -6.08 -12.48
N THR A 340 5.79 -5.06 -13.37
CA THR A 340 5.21 -3.73 -13.12
C THR A 340 3.68 -3.74 -13.02
N SER A 341 3.01 -4.81 -13.43
CA SER A 341 1.55 -4.98 -13.31
C SER A 341 1.12 -5.79 -12.08
N THR A 342 2.07 -6.30 -11.29
CA THR A 342 1.80 -7.05 -10.06
C THR A 342 1.96 -6.13 -8.85
N LEU A 343 0.93 -6.07 -8.00
CA LEU A 343 0.97 -5.36 -6.73
C LEU A 343 1.52 -6.30 -5.66
N TYR A 344 2.62 -5.91 -5.01
CA TYR A 344 3.20 -6.63 -3.88
C TYR A 344 2.76 -6.01 -2.56
N PHE A 345 2.75 -6.80 -1.49
CA PHE A 345 2.40 -6.33 -0.16
C PHE A 345 3.26 -6.98 0.93
N ALA A 346 3.40 -6.28 2.04
CA ALA A 346 3.87 -6.79 3.31
C ALA A 346 2.75 -6.69 4.34
N ALA A 347 2.72 -7.61 5.29
CA ALA A 347 1.71 -7.65 6.34
C ALA A 347 2.25 -8.25 7.64
N GLY A 348 1.66 -7.84 8.76
CA GLY A 348 1.88 -8.39 10.09
C GLY A 348 0.62 -9.10 10.62
N PRO A 349 0.29 -10.32 10.14
CA PRO A 349 -0.89 -11.03 10.60
C PRO A 349 -0.80 -11.47 12.07
N ASN A 350 -1.94 -11.89 12.65
CA ASN A 350 -2.07 -12.33 14.03
C ASN A 350 -1.63 -11.27 15.05
N ASP A 351 -2.23 -10.08 14.97
CA ASP A 351 -1.88 -8.92 15.80
C ASP A 351 -0.36 -8.65 15.78
N GLU A 352 0.19 -8.59 14.56
CA GLU A 352 1.57 -8.22 14.22
C GLU A 352 2.65 -9.18 14.73
N THR A 353 2.28 -10.35 15.25
CA THR A 353 3.24 -11.35 15.76
C THR A 353 3.92 -12.16 14.66
N ASN A 354 3.29 -12.23 13.48
CA ASN A 354 3.79 -12.95 12.30
C ASN A 354 4.11 -11.99 11.14
N GLY A 355 4.70 -12.52 10.09
CA GLY A 355 5.01 -11.77 8.88
C GLY A 355 4.56 -12.48 7.60
N LEU A 356 4.11 -11.69 6.64
CA LEU A 356 3.69 -12.16 5.33
C LEU A 356 4.15 -11.19 4.24
N PHE A 357 4.81 -11.73 3.22
CA PHE A 357 5.08 -11.05 1.96
C PHE A 357 4.33 -11.76 0.83
N GLY A 358 3.65 -11.01 -0.02
CA GLY A 358 2.82 -11.60 -1.07
C GLY A 358 2.59 -10.69 -2.27
N SER A 359 1.81 -11.19 -3.24
CA SER A 359 1.44 -10.46 -4.44
C SER A 359 -0.06 -10.51 -4.71
N ILE A 360 -0.52 -9.54 -5.49
CA ILE A 360 -1.89 -9.42 -5.99
C ILE A 360 -1.82 -9.18 -7.48
N GLU A 361 -2.45 -10.06 -8.25
CA GLU A 361 -2.42 -10.05 -9.70
C GLU A 361 -3.81 -9.97 -10.27
N LEU A 362 -3.97 -9.24 -11.40
CA LEU A 362 -5.20 -9.25 -12.17
C LEU A 362 -5.42 -10.66 -12.73
N THR A 363 -6.61 -11.22 -12.52
CA THR A 363 -6.96 -12.53 -13.10
C THR A 363 -7.37 -12.38 -14.56
N PRO A 364 -6.97 -13.33 -15.43
CA PRO A 364 -7.28 -13.32 -16.85
C PRO A 364 -8.77 -13.25 -17.17
#